data_5688eb6a0970f7c871cdcd8f217579dc
#
_entry.id   5688eb6a0970f7c871cdcd8f217579dc
#
_cell.length_a   1.000
_cell.length_b   1.000
_cell.length_c   1.000
_cell.angle_alpha   90.00
_cell.angle_beta   90.00
_cell.angle_gamma   90.00
#
_symmetry.space_group_name_H-M   'P 1'
#
loop_
_entity.id
_entity.type
_entity.pdbx_description
1 polymer ?
#
loop_
_entity_poly.entity_id
_entity_poly.type
_entity_poly.pdbx_seq_one_letter_code
_entity_poly.pdbx_strand_id
1 'polypeptide(L)' 'MKELTQKQIFDYLFNNGIENFVGVPDSTMKYFIDQGLKRKKILITTREEEAIGIASGFALSKSNSLVFMQNAGFANSIS' A
#
# COMPACT_ATOMS: atom_id res chain seq x y z
N MET A 1 -13.66 6.66 -0.87
CA MET A 1 -13.36 6.54 0.57
C MET A 1 -12.95 7.90 1.11
N LYS A 2 -13.47 8.28 2.26
CA LYS A 2 -13.24 9.59 2.84
C LYS A 2 -11.84 9.70 3.45
N GLU A 3 -11.35 10.92 3.57
CA GLU A 3 -10.03 11.21 4.13
C GLU A 3 -9.81 10.59 5.50
N LEU A 4 -10.72 10.83 6.43
CA LEU A 4 -10.59 10.32 7.79
C LEU A 4 -10.51 8.80 7.82
N THR A 5 -11.34 8.13 7.02
CA THR A 5 -11.36 6.67 6.96
C THR A 5 -10.03 6.11 6.45
N GLN A 6 -9.47 6.72 5.41
CA GLN A 6 -8.19 6.27 4.87
C GLN A 6 -7.06 6.47 5.88
N LYS A 7 -7.05 7.59 6.58
CA LYS A 7 -6.06 7.83 7.64
C LYS A 7 -6.18 6.82 8.76
N GLN A 8 -7.40 6.50 9.16
CA GLN A 8 -7.64 5.52 10.22
C GLN A 8 -7.17 4.12 9.81
N ILE A 9 -7.43 3.73 8.56
CA ILE A 9 -6.98 2.43 8.04
C ILE A 9 -5.45 2.38 8.04
N PHE A 10 -4.80 3.42 7.53
CA PHE A 10 -3.35 3.46 7.50
C PHE A 10 -2.78 3.35 8.93
N ASP A 11 -3.28 4.15 9.85
CA ASP A 11 -2.79 4.15 11.23
C ASP A 11 -3.00 2.81 11.91
N TYR A 12 -4.14 2.17 11.66
CA TYR A 12 -4.40 0.84 12.20
C TYR A 12 -3.37 -0.17 11.71
N LEU A 13 -3.11 -0.20 10.41
CA LEU A 13 -2.15 -1.13 9.83
C LEU A 13 -0.74 -0.85 10.35
N PHE A 14 -0.34 0.40 10.37
CA PHE A 14 0.97 0.81 10.82
C PHE A 14 1.19 0.44 12.29
N ASN A 15 0.18 0.68 13.14
CA ASN A 15 0.27 0.40 14.56
C ASN A 15 0.18 -1.10 14.88
N ASN A 16 -0.24 -1.91 13.91
CA ASN A 16 -0.33 -3.35 14.06
C ASN A 16 0.77 -4.12 13.34
N GLY A 17 1.87 -3.45 13.03
CA GLY A 17 3.08 -4.12 12.60
C GLY A 17 3.42 -4.06 11.13
N ILE A 18 2.61 -3.38 10.32
CA ILE A 18 2.97 -3.16 8.91
C ILE A 18 4.02 -2.05 8.86
N GLU A 19 5.22 -2.39 8.47
CA GLU A 19 6.36 -1.47 8.49
C GLU A 19 6.57 -0.74 7.19
N ASN A 20 6.13 -1.32 6.07
CA ASN A 20 6.35 -0.76 4.74
C ASN A 20 5.10 -0.94 3.90
N PHE A 21 4.82 0.06 3.05
CA PHE A 21 3.68 0.04 2.14
C PHE A 21 4.23 0.23 0.73
N VAL A 22 3.89 -0.66 -0.19
CA VAL A 22 4.43 -0.65 -1.54
C VAL A 22 3.29 -0.83 -2.53
N GLY A 23 3.26 -0.03 -3.57
CA GLY A 23 2.24 -0.26 -4.58
C GLY A 23 2.13 0.80 -5.64
N VAL A 24 1.18 0.58 -6.55
CA VAL A 24 0.86 1.47 -7.65
C VAL A 24 -0.21 2.45 -7.16
N PRO A 25 0.02 3.75 -7.28
CA PRO A 25 -0.93 4.74 -6.74
C PRO A 25 -2.23 4.77 -7.54
N ASP A 26 -3.31 5.01 -6.81
CA ASP A 26 -4.65 5.17 -7.35
C ASP A 26 -5.24 6.44 -6.72
N SER A 27 -5.92 7.25 -7.51
CA SER A 27 -6.50 8.50 -7.03
C SER A 27 -7.50 8.30 -5.90
N THR A 28 -8.15 7.14 -5.84
CA THR A 28 -9.09 6.83 -4.76
C THR A 28 -8.40 6.58 -3.42
N MET A 29 -7.09 6.37 -3.42
CA MET A 29 -6.28 6.10 -2.22
C MET A 29 -5.41 7.29 -1.82
N LYS A 30 -5.73 8.46 -2.29
CA LYS A 30 -4.93 9.66 -2.13
C LYS A 30 -4.52 9.92 -0.67
N TYR A 31 -5.46 9.81 0.25
CA TYR A 31 -5.21 10.12 1.65
C TYR A 31 -4.41 9.02 2.36
N PHE A 32 -4.61 7.78 1.95
CA PHE A 32 -3.82 6.64 2.43
C PHE A 32 -2.35 6.81 2.03
N ILE A 33 -2.13 7.11 0.76
CA ILE A 33 -0.78 7.33 0.22
C ILE A 33 -0.11 8.52 0.91
N ASP A 34 -0.85 9.59 1.12
CA ASP A 34 -0.33 10.78 1.78
C ASP A 34 0.19 10.48 3.20
N GLN A 35 -0.51 9.65 3.94
CA GLN A 35 -0.05 9.22 5.27
C GLN A 35 1.26 8.45 5.19
N GLY A 36 1.40 7.57 4.21
CA GLY A 36 2.62 6.82 4.02
C GLY A 36 3.80 7.71 3.64
N LEU A 37 3.56 8.71 2.80
CA LEU A 37 4.60 9.66 2.41
C LEU A 37 5.06 10.50 3.61
N LYS A 38 4.14 10.96 4.43
CA LYS A 38 4.47 11.74 5.62
C LYS A 38 5.33 10.94 6.60
N ARG A 39 5.10 9.66 6.71
CA ARG A 39 5.85 8.77 7.60
C ARG A 39 7.09 8.17 6.94
N LYS A 40 7.30 8.43 5.66
CA LYS A 40 8.42 7.87 4.87
C LYS A 40 8.40 6.34 4.91
N LYS A 41 7.21 5.75 4.84
CA LYS A 41 7.01 4.30 4.91
C LYS A 41 6.35 3.72 3.67
N ILE A 42 6.24 4.52 2.59
CA ILE A 42 5.60 4.07 1.36
C ILE A 42 6.56 4.16 0.19
N LEU A 43 6.52 3.15 -0.67
CA LEU A 43 7.24 3.13 -1.94
C LEU A 43 6.22 3.04 -3.06
N ILE A 44 6.31 3.99 -3.98
CA ILE A 44 5.42 4.08 -5.13
C ILE A 44 6.09 3.36 -6.30
N THR A 45 5.35 2.45 -6.92
CA THR A 45 5.83 1.73 -8.10
C THR A 45 4.93 2.04 -9.28
N THR A 46 5.38 1.69 -10.48
CA THR A 46 4.60 1.91 -11.70
C THR A 46 3.87 0.66 -12.16
N ARG A 47 4.25 -0.51 -11.64
CA ARG A 47 3.65 -1.80 -12.01
C ARG A 47 3.50 -2.69 -10.80
N GLU A 48 2.48 -3.54 -10.82
CA GLU A 48 2.15 -4.43 -9.71
C GLU A 48 3.24 -5.47 -9.46
N GLU A 49 3.86 -6.02 -10.51
CA GLU A 49 4.95 -6.99 -10.37
C GLU A 49 6.15 -6.37 -9.67
N GLU A 50 6.42 -5.11 -9.92
CA GLU A 50 7.50 -4.39 -9.25
C GLU A 50 7.21 -4.27 -7.75
N ALA A 51 5.97 -3.95 -7.40
CA ALA A 51 5.55 -3.84 -6.01
C ALA A 51 5.71 -5.19 -5.28
N ILE A 52 5.30 -6.27 -5.92
CA ILE A 52 5.41 -7.61 -5.36
C ILE A 52 6.88 -7.99 -5.16
N GLY A 53 7.73 -7.67 -6.13
CA GLY A 53 9.16 -7.93 -6.02
C GLY A 53 9.80 -7.21 -4.84
N ILE A 54 9.47 -5.93 -4.66
CA ILE A 54 10.00 -5.14 -3.55
C ILE A 54 9.49 -5.68 -2.22
N ALA A 55 8.20 -6.01 -2.13
CA ALA A 55 7.62 -6.56 -0.92
C ALA A 55 8.27 -7.90 -0.54
N SER A 56 8.59 -8.72 -1.54
CA SER A 56 9.30 -9.98 -1.32
C SER A 56 10.69 -9.73 -0.72
N GLY A 57 11.38 -8.68 -1.18
CA GLY A 57 12.66 -8.28 -0.61
C GLY A 57 12.54 -7.89 0.85
N PHE A 58 11.50 -7.12 1.22
CA PHE A 58 11.25 -6.79 2.61
C PHE A 58 10.97 -8.05 3.44
N ALA A 59 10.23 -9.00 2.91
CA ALA A 59 9.93 -10.25 3.61
C ALA A 59 11.20 -11.05 3.90
N LEU A 60 12.15 -11.07 2.96
CA LEU A 60 13.44 -11.72 3.18
C LEU A 60 14.23 -11.05 4.31
N SER A 61 14.03 -9.77 4.52
CA SER A 61 14.65 -9.01 5.62
C SER A 61 13.80 -9.07 6.89
N LYS A 62 12.75 -9.87 6.91
CA LYS A 62 11.82 -10.02 8.03
C LYS A 62 11.06 -8.73 8.38
N SER A 63 10.85 -7.89 7.38
CA SER A 63 10.01 -6.70 7.50
C SER A 63 8.62 -6.99 6.95
N ASN A 64 7.59 -6.55 7.66
CA ASN A 64 6.22 -6.71 7.22
C ASN A 64 5.85 -5.63 6.23
N SER A 65 5.27 -6.04 5.11
CA SER A 65 4.87 -5.11 4.05
C SER A 65 3.43 -5.33 3.64
N LEU A 66 2.79 -4.25 3.21
CA LEU A 66 1.48 -4.32 2.58
C LEU A 66 1.63 -3.84 1.14
N VAL A 67 1.13 -4.63 0.20
CA VAL A 67 1.10 -4.27 -1.21
C VAL A 67 -0.29 -3.77 -1.54
N PHE A 68 -0.39 -2.56 -2.08
CA PHE A 68 -1.67 -2.02 -2.51
C PHE A 68 -1.73 -1.94 -4.03
N MET A 69 -2.89 -2.24 -4.59
CA MET A 69 -3.11 -2.31 -6.03
C MET A 69 -4.46 -1.71 -6.40
N GLN A 70 -4.59 -1.38 -7.68
CA GLN A 70 -5.83 -0.88 -8.21
C GLN A 70 -6.90 -1.96 -8.19
N ASN A 71 -8.03 -1.63 -7.59
CA ASN A 71 -9.11 -2.59 -7.42
C ASN A 71 -9.86 -2.91 -8.72
N ALA A 72 -9.86 -1.97 -9.66
CA ALA A 72 -10.58 -2.14 -10.93
C ALA A 72 -10.09 -3.37 -11.72
N GLY A 73 -8.77 -3.58 -11.77
CA GLY A 73 -8.20 -4.73 -12.47
C GLY A 73 -8.59 -6.04 -11.81
N PHE A 74 -8.62 -6.06 -10.49
CA PHE A 74 -9.02 -7.23 -9.74
C PHE A 74 -10.48 -7.59 -9.99
N ALA A 75 -11.36 -6.60 -9.96
CA ALA A 75 -12.78 -6.80 -10.21
C ALA A 75 -13.03 -7.39 -11.60
N ASN A 76 -12.30 -6.90 -12.59
CA ASN A 76 -12.41 -7.40 -13.95
C ASN A 76 -11.96 -8.84 -14.09
N SER A 77 -10.99 -9.27 -13.32
CA SER A 77 -10.49 -10.64 -13.39
C SER A 77 -11.44 -11.63 -12.71
N ILE A 78 -12.28 -11.17 -11.80
CA ILE A 78 -13.26 -12.02 -11.13
C ILE A 78 -14.49 -12.22 -12.00
N SER A 79 -14.90 -11.19 -12.69
CA SER A 79 -16.11 -11.24 -13.50
C SER A 79 -15.92 -12.02 -14.79
#